data_964f3f37d7a55355fd0dff1af426f384
#
_entry.id   964f3f37d7a55355fd0dff1af426f384
#
_cell.length_a   1.000
_cell.length_b   1.000
_cell.length_c   1.000
_cell.angle_alpha   90.00
_cell.angle_beta   90.00
_cell.angle_gamma   90.00
#
_symmetry.space_group_name_H-M   'P 1'
#
loop_
_entity.id
_entity.type
_entity.pdbx_description
1 polymer ?
#
loop_
_entity_poly.entity_id
_entity_poly.type
_entity_poly.pdbx_seq_one_letter_code
_entity_poly.pdbx_strand_id
1 'polypeptide(L)'
;MKSKIFIACDTTSVSKVKKIIKNTQTSKLKVGYKFGLEFLNSKNGRKFVSKLNNQITFGDFKFSDIPNTCASAVKAIKDLKFNYCTIHISSGLEALKAAKKVSGKTKIIGVSILTSLDNKALKEIGY
;
A
#
# COMPACT_ATOMS: atom_id res chain seq x y z
N MET A 1 -22.62 -6.10 4.47
CA MET A 1 -21.17 -5.86 4.74
C MET A 1 -20.91 -4.35 4.60
N LYS A 2 -20.40 -3.67 5.63
CA LYS A 2 -20.10 -2.22 5.50
C LYS A 2 -18.92 -2.05 4.53
N SER A 3 -19.08 -1.27 3.47
CA SER A 3 -18.02 -0.93 2.51
C SER A 3 -16.84 -0.26 3.23
N LYS A 4 -15.62 -0.61 2.82
CA LYS A 4 -14.40 0.03 3.31
C LYS A 4 -14.04 1.18 2.38
N ILE A 5 -13.72 2.33 2.94
CA ILE A 5 -13.21 3.49 2.21
C ILE A 5 -11.78 3.72 2.65
N PHE A 6 -10.86 3.90 1.68
CA PHE A 6 -9.49 4.26 1.96
C PHE A 6 -9.24 5.71 1.60
N ILE A 7 -8.76 6.48 2.57
CA ILE A 7 -8.37 7.87 2.38
C ILE A 7 -6.88 7.91 2.09
N ALA A 8 -6.52 8.52 0.97
CA ALA A 8 -5.12 8.67 0.57
C ALA A 8 -4.45 9.75 1.44
N CYS A 9 -3.30 9.39 2.01
CA CYS A 9 -2.45 10.28 2.79
C CYS A 9 -1.24 10.71 1.96
N ASP A 10 -1.49 11.36 0.82
CA ASP A 10 -0.48 11.77 -0.15
C ASP A 10 0.12 13.12 0.28
N THR A 11 1.10 13.07 1.15
CA THR A 11 1.83 14.22 1.72
C THR A 11 3.06 13.71 2.48
N THR A 12 4.09 14.53 2.63
CA THR A 12 5.25 14.24 3.51
C THR A 12 5.02 14.65 4.96
N SER A 13 3.91 15.37 5.25
CA SER A 13 3.65 15.98 6.55
C SER A 13 2.86 15.07 7.49
N VAL A 14 3.50 14.62 8.55
CA VAL A 14 2.87 13.85 9.63
C VAL A 14 1.72 14.64 10.29
N SER A 15 1.85 15.96 10.43
CA SER A 15 0.79 16.79 11.03
C SER A 15 -0.48 16.82 10.16
N LYS A 16 -0.33 16.88 8.83
CA LYS A 16 -1.46 16.78 7.90
C LYS A 16 -2.14 15.42 7.99
N VAL A 17 -1.36 14.33 8.02
CA VAL A 17 -1.92 12.97 8.18
C VAL A 17 -2.69 12.83 9.49
N LYS A 18 -2.18 13.33 10.60
CA LYS A 18 -2.91 13.34 11.88
C LYS A 18 -4.24 14.08 11.79
N LYS A 19 -4.29 15.24 11.10
CA LYS A 19 -5.54 15.97 10.86
C LYS A 19 -6.52 15.17 9.99
N ILE A 20 -6.04 14.53 8.92
CA ILE A 20 -6.87 13.65 8.08
C ILE A 20 -7.49 12.56 8.94
N ILE A 21 -6.69 11.81 9.69
CA ILE A 21 -7.18 10.72 10.55
C ILE A 21 -8.21 11.24 11.55
N LYS A 22 -7.92 12.32 12.26
CA LYS A 22 -8.83 12.91 13.25
C LYS A 22 -10.17 13.33 12.65
N ASN A 23 -10.16 13.96 11.48
CA ASN A 23 -11.36 14.57 10.87
C ASN A 23 -12.21 13.58 10.08
N THR A 24 -11.72 12.35 9.86
CA THR A 24 -12.42 11.35 9.05
C THR A 24 -12.85 10.12 9.84
N GLN A 25 -12.67 10.14 11.15
CA GLN A 25 -13.21 9.09 12.02
C GLN A 25 -14.74 9.13 12.05
N THR A 26 -15.36 7.98 11.85
CA THR A 26 -16.81 7.83 11.86
C THR A 26 -17.20 6.40 12.25
N SER A 27 -18.32 6.27 12.96
CA SER A 27 -18.93 4.97 13.26
C SER A 27 -19.81 4.44 12.12
N LYS A 28 -20.17 5.30 11.16
CA LYS A 28 -21.08 4.95 10.06
C LYS A 28 -20.40 4.11 8.97
N LEU A 29 -19.11 4.31 8.75
CA LEU A 29 -18.32 3.65 7.70
C LEU A 29 -17.05 3.03 8.28
N LYS A 30 -16.51 2.00 7.60
CA LYS A 30 -15.16 1.51 7.88
C LYS A 30 -14.16 2.32 7.05
N VAL A 31 -13.50 3.27 7.71
CA VAL A 31 -12.46 4.10 7.09
C VAL A 31 -11.08 3.47 7.35
N GLY A 32 -10.26 3.42 6.31
CA GLY A 32 -8.85 3.08 6.37
C GLY A 32 -8.00 4.19 5.75
N TYR A 33 -6.69 4.11 5.93
CA TYR A 33 -5.75 5.11 5.45
C TYR A 33 -4.71 4.47 4.55
N LYS A 34 -4.56 5.02 3.35
CA LYS A 34 -3.59 4.57 2.36
C LYS A 34 -2.34 5.44 2.42
N PHE A 35 -1.20 4.79 2.57
CA PHE A 35 0.12 5.43 2.58
C PHE A 35 0.89 4.98 1.35
N GLY A 36 1.20 5.92 0.47
CA GLY A 36 1.99 5.71 -0.74
C GLY A 36 3.48 6.02 -0.53
N LEU A 37 4.22 5.96 -1.65
CA LEU A 37 5.67 6.12 -1.66
C LEU A 37 6.12 7.47 -1.10
N GLU A 38 5.39 8.56 -1.39
CA GLU A 38 5.73 9.90 -0.90
C GLU A 38 5.80 9.93 0.64
N PHE A 39 4.76 9.44 1.30
CA PHE A 39 4.71 9.47 2.76
C PHE A 39 5.71 8.49 3.39
N LEU A 40 5.78 7.25 2.88
CA LEU A 40 6.61 6.20 3.45
C LEU A 40 8.11 6.48 3.29
N ASN A 41 8.51 7.20 2.23
CA ASN A 41 9.88 7.63 2.01
C ASN A 41 10.20 8.99 2.67
N SER A 42 9.23 9.66 3.27
CA SER A 42 9.49 10.88 4.02
C SER A 42 10.22 10.60 5.34
N LYS A 43 10.98 11.59 5.84
CA LYS A 43 11.84 11.47 7.05
C LYS A 43 11.15 10.79 8.24
N ASN A 44 9.87 11.04 8.46
CA ASN A 44 9.13 10.54 9.62
C ASN A 44 7.96 9.61 9.26
N GLY A 45 7.67 9.38 7.97
CA GLY A 45 6.48 8.68 7.53
C GLY A 45 6.46 7.21 7.99
N ARG A 46 7.53 6.47 7.73
CA ARG A 46 7.65 5.08 8.18
C ARG A 46 7.53 4.96 9.71
N LYS A 47 8.24 5.81 10.46
CA LYS A 47 8.19 5.83 11.93
C LYS A 47 6.78 6.18 12.45
N PHE A 48 6.07 7.04 11.76
CA PHE A 48 4.68 7.36 12.10
C PHE A 48 3.76 6.16 11.89
N VAL A 49 3.82 5.52 10.72
CA VAL A 49 2.98 4.36 10.41
C VAL A 49 3.24 3.19 11.37
N SER A 50 4.50 2.92 11.74
CA SER A 50 4.83 1.83 12.67
C SER A 50 4.20 1.99 14.06
N LYS A 51 3.81 3.22 14.42
CA LYS A 51 3.15 3.56 15.71
C LYS A 51 1.63 3.66 15.61
N LEU A 52 1.07 3.55 14.40
CA LEU A 52 -0.38 3.60 14.24
C LEU A 52 -1.02 2.32 14.78
N ASN A 53 -1.93 2.50 15.72
CA ASN A 53 -2.72 1.41 16.28
C ASN A 53 -4.21 1.65 15.97
N ASN A 54 -4.97 0.56 15.92
CA ASN A 54 -6.43 0.59 15.78
C ASN A 54 -6.94 1.26 14.48
N GLN A 55 -6.10 1.34 13.45
CA GLN A 55 -6.46 1.86 12.13
C GLN A 55 -6.36 0.76 11.09
N ILE A 56 -7.25 0.80 10.09
CA ILE A 56 -7.11 -0.02 8.88
C ILE A 56 -6.11 0.70 7.98
N THR A 57 -5.01 0.05 7.65
CA THR A 57 -3.92 0.66 6.89
C THR A 57 -3.66 -0.08 5.58
N PHE A 58 -3.32 0.69 4.57
CA PHE A 58 -3.03 0.22 3.23
C PHE A 58 -1.67 0.78 2.77
N GLY A 59 -0.69 -0.10 2.59
CA GLY A 59 0.62 0.24 2.05
C GLY A 59 0.61 0.15 0.52
N ASP A 60 0.63 1.31 -0.14
CA ASP A 60 0.61 1.39 -1.60
C ASP A 60 2.05 1.47 -2.15
N PHE A 61 2.77 0.34 -2.10
CA PHE A 61 4.17 0.23 -2.50
C PHE A 61 4.35 -0.06 -3.98
N LYS A 62 3.40 -0.78 -4.58
CA LYS A 62 3.48 -1.26 -5.96
C LYS A 62 4.80 -2.01 -6.24
N PHE A 63 5.16 -2.94 -5.35
CA PHE A 63 6.36 -3.76 -5.53
C PHE A 63 6.37 -4.41 -6.90
N SER A 64 7.51 -4.33 -7.59
CA SER A 64 7.72 -4.90 -8.92
C SER A 64 9.17 -5.35 -9.04
N ASP A 65 9.41 -6.65 -8.86
CA ASP A 65 10.76 -7.22 -8.85
C ASP A 65 10.70 -8.75 -8.97
N ILE A 66 11.85 -9.41 -9.01
CA ILE A 66 11.98 -10.87 -9.00
C ILE A 66 11.39 -11.48 -7.70
N PRO A 67 11.03 -12.78 -7.68
CA PRO A 67 10.32 -13.41 -6.57
C PRO A 67 10.97 -13.22 -5.20
N ASN A 68 12.29 -13.40 -5.11
CA ASN A 68 13.02 -13.25 -3.85
C ASN A 68 12.97 -11.83 -3.30
N THR A 69 13.13 -10.82 -4.18
CA THR A 69 13.08 -9.41 -3.78
C THR A 69 11.68 -8.99 -3.35
N CYS A 70 10.65 -9.40 -4.09
CA CYS A 70 9.26 -9.17 -3.69
C CYS A 70 8.94 -9.77 -2.30
N ALA A 71 9.38 -11.01 -2.04
CA ALA A 71 9.19 -11.64 -0.73
C ALA A 71 9.96 -10.89 0.37
N SER A 72 11.20 -10.48 0.10
CA SER A 72 12.03 -9.74 1.06
C SER A 72 11.45 -8.36 1.37
N ALA A 73 10.92 -7.64 0.36
CA ALA A 73 10.25 -6.37 0.54
C ALA A 73 9.01 -6.50 1.43
N VAL A 74 8.17 -7.53 1.20
CA VAL A 74 7.00 -7.82 2.05
C VAL A 74 7.41 -8.18 3.48
N LYS A 75 8.51 -8.93 3.67
CA LYS A 75 9.06 -9.19 5.02
C LYS A 75 9.52 -7.91 5.71
N ALA A 76 10.19 -7.01 4.96
CA ALA A 76 10.76 -5.77 5.49
C ALA A 76 9.72 -4.77 6.00
N ILE A 77 8.46 -4.88 5.58
CA ILE A 77 7.36 -3.99 6.02
C ILE A 77 6.47 -4.60 7.11
N LYS A 78 6.82 -5.78 7.65
CA LYS A 78 5.99 -6.45 8.68
C LYS A 78 5.82 -5.62 9.96
N ASP A 79 6.83 -4.85 10.32
CA ASP A 79 6.78 -3.94 11.47
C ASP A 79 5.73 -2.84 11.33
N LEU A 80 5.34 -2.49 10.09
CA LEU A 80 4.31 -1.48 9.80
C LEU A 80 2.88 -2.02 9.95
N LYS A 81 2.71 -3.34 10.08
CA LYS A 81 1.43 -4.03 10.34
C LYS A 81 0.30 -3.64 9.38
N PHE A 82 0.63 -3.42 8.11
CA PHE A 82 -0.37 -3.09 7.09
C PHE A 82 -1.42 -4.20 6.96
N ASN A 83 -2.69 -3.80 6.81
CA ASN A 83 -3.78 -4.72 6.47
C ASN A 83 -3.73 -5.12 4.98
N TYR A 84 -3.26 -4.21 4.12
CA TYR A 84 -3.15 -4.39 2.68
C TYR A 84 -1.81 -3.87 2.16
N CYS A 85 -1.28 -4.52 1.12
CA CYS A 85 -0.06 -4.12 0.44
C CYS A 85 -0.18 -4.41 -1.06
N THR A 86 0.33 -3.52 -1.91
CA THR A 86 0.27 -3.66 -3.37
C THR A 86 1.53 -4.27 -3.95
N ILE A 87 1.34 -5.10 -4.99
CA ILE A 87 2.39 -5.65 -5.84
C ILE A 87 1.90 -5.64 -7.29
N HIS A 88 2.76 -5.34 -8.26
CA HIS A 88 2.43 -5.42 -9.67
C HIS A 88 2.23 -6.87 -10.12
N ILE A 89 1.14 -7.15 -10.85
CA ILE A 89 0.86 -8.46 -11.44
C ILE A 89 1.90 -8.80 -12.51
N SER A 90 2.42 -7.79 -13.21
CA SER A 90 3.50 -7.93 -14.20
C SER A 90 4.82 -8.47 -13.64
N SER A 91 4.99 -8.50 -12.31
CA SER A 91 6.11 -9.22 -11.67
C SER A 91 6.06 -10.73 -11.87
N GLY A 92 4.94 -11.26 -12.39
CA GLY A 92 4.75 -12.67 -12.67
C GLY A 92 4.25 -13.51 -11.48
N LEU A 93 3.68 -14.67 -11.81
CA LEU A 93 3.00 -15.55 -10.85
C LEU A 93 3.92 -15.96 -9.67
N GLU A 94 5.18 -16.27 -9.96
CA GLU A 94 6.11 -16.73 -8.92
C GLU A 94 6.46 -15.61 -7.91
N ALA A 95 6.55 -14.34 -8.35
CA ALA A 95 6.73 -13.22 -7.46
C ALA A 95 5.49 -13.00 -6.57
N LEU A 96 4.30 -13.11 -7.14
CA LEU A 96 3.05 -13.02 -6.39
C LEU A 96 2.92 -14.13 -5.33
N LYS A 97 3.23 -15.39 -5.70
CA LYS A 97 3.25 -16.53 -4.76
C LYS A 97 4.27 -16.32 -3.64
N ALA A 98 5.49 -15.90 -3.98
CA ALA A 98 6.55 -15.67 -3.01
C ALA A 98 6.18 -14.57 -2.01
N ALA A 99 5.65 -13.45 -2.48
CA ALA A 99 5.14 -12.36 -1.65
C ALA A 99 3.98 -12.84 -0.75
N LYS A 100 3.02 -13.57 -1.30
CA LYS A 100 1.87 -14.09 -0.54
C LYS A 100 2.30 -15.05 0.55
N LYS A 101 3.24 -15.95 0.28
CA LYS A 101 3.76 -16.94 1.26
C LYS A 101 4.29 -16.27 2.53
N VAL A 102 4.88 -15.09 2.41
CA VAL A 102 5.49 -14.38 3.55
C VAL A 102 4.63 -13.26 4.11
N SER A 103 3.49 -12.95 3.52
CA SER A 103 2.66 -11.78 3.89
C SER A 103 1.97 -11.89 5.26
N GLY A 104 1.82 -13.10 5.81
CA GLY A 104 1.14 -13.32 7.08
C GLY A 104 -0.32 -12.83 7.03
N LYS A 105 -0.67 -11.88 7.91
CA LYS A 105 -2.02 -11.28 7.98
C LYS A 105 -2.24 -10.18 6.93
N THR A 106 -1.19 -9.67 6.30
CA THR A 106 -1.30 -8.63 5.26
C THR A 106 -1.90 -9.22 3.98
N LYS A 107 -2.94 -8.62 3.47
CA LYS A 107 -3.55 -9.01 2.19
C LYS A 107 -2.77 -8.36 1.05
N ILE A 108 -2.29 -9.18 0.12
CA ILE A 108 -1.64 -8.71 -1.10
C ILE A 108 -2.72 -8.34 -2.11
N ILE A 109 -2.57 -7.16 -2.71
CA ILE A 109 -3.42 -6.63 -3.78
C ILE A 109 -2.59 -6.51 -5.04
N GLY A 110 -3.01 -7.20 -6.11
CA GLY A 110 -2.38 -7.11 -7.42
C GLY A 110 -2.75 -5.79 -8.12
N VAL A 111 -1.73 -5.10 -8.60
CA VAL A 111 -1.88 -3.92 -9.47
C VAL A 111 -1.72 -4.39 -10.91
N SER A 112 -2.74 -4.20 -11.75
CA SER A 112 -2.68 -4.55 -13.17
C SER A 112 -1.95 -3.46 -13.96
N ILE A 113 -2.61 -2.33 -14.16
CA ILE A 113 -2.14 -1.21 -14.96
C ILE A 113 -2.24 0.05 -14.10
N LEU A 114 -1.25 0.93 -14.22
CA LEU A 114 -1.29 2.24 -13.56
C LEU A 114 -2.37 3.11 -14.19
N THR A 115 -3.19 3.74 -13.38
CA THR A 115 -4.33 4.56 -13.82
C THR A 115 -3.93 5.82 -14.62
N SER A 116 -2.64 6.17 -14.61
CA SER A 116 -2.07 7.26 -15.40
C SER A 116 -1.76 6.88 -16.85
N LEU A 117 -1.81 5.58 -17.20
CA LEU A 117 -1.50 5.09 -18.55
C LEU A 117 -2.76 5.00 -19.38
N ASP A 118 -2.76 5.66 -20.54
CA ASP A 118 -3.74 5.49 -21.59
C ASP A 118 -3.34 4.39 -22.58
N ASN A 119 -4.19 4.13 -23.58
CA ASN A 119 -3.93 3.10 -24.57
C ASN A 119 -2.65 3.35 -25.41
N LYS A 120 -2.27 4.61 -25.62
CA LYS A 120 -1.04 4.95 -26.35
C LYS A 120 0.18 4.61 -25.51
N ALA A 121 0.21 5.06 -24.26
CA ALA A 121 1.31 4.79 -23.34
C ALA A 121 1.48 3.27 -23.07
N LEU A 122 0.37 2.50 -23.00
CA LEU A 122 0.43 1.05 -22.86
C LEU A 122 1.11 0.38 -24.05
N LYS A 123 0.79 0.77 -25.29
CA LYS A 123 1.47 0.25 -26.49
C LYS A 123 2.96 0.61 -26.51
N GLU A 124 3.31 1.83 -26.10
CA GLU A 124 4.71 2.27 -26.03
C GLU A 124 5.56 1.45 -25.06
N ILE A 125 4.97 0.91 -24.00
CA ILE A 125 5.68 0.04 -23.02
C ILE A 125 5.48 -1.46 -23.27
N GLY A 126 4.89 -1.86 -24.42
CA GLY A 126 4.82 -3.24 -24.86
C GLY A 126 3.60 -4.04 -24.39
N TYR A 127 2.51 -3.38 -24.01
CA TYR A 127 1.21 -4.03 -23.72
C TYR A 127 0.28 -4.01 -24.92
#